data_5649a7d073b5431802987fcd77e1b724
#
_entry.id   5649a7d073b5431802987fcd77e1b724
#
_cell.length_a   1.000
_cell.length_b   1.000
_cell.length_c   1.000
_cell.angle_alpha   90.00
_cell.angle_beta   90.00
_cell.angle_gamma   90.00
#
_symmetry.space_group_name_H-M   'P 1'
#
loop_
_entity.id
_entity.type
_entity.pdbx_description
1 polymer ?
#
loop_
_entity_poly.entity_id
_entity_poly.type
_entity_poly.pdbx_seq_one_letter_code
_entity_poly.pdbx_strand_id
1 'polypeptide(L)'
;MKRGKVIQDNLSSYAFLAPWLIGFFVLTFYPMLYSLYLSFTRYNILEPPRWIGIRNFFIMFAGNAEFPRDERFLNSLFVTFRFVFIGVPLKLVFALAVAMLMNQKLTLIPVYRTIYYIPTLLGGSVAIAVLWRRLFAGDGAVNAIIRQVTNGAANPPSWISNPSFSLYTLILLAVWQFGSPMIIFLAGLKQIPHEYYEAASVDGAGKTRQFVFITLPCLSPIIFFNLVMQMISAFQSFTQAYIVSGGNGGPVDSTMFYSLYLYLQGFAWAEMGYAAAMAWVLLIIIAALTILTFRGSNSMVTYGSGE
;
A
#
# COMPACT_ATOMS: atom_id res chain seq x y z
N MET A 1 -52.78 3.23 -0.83
CA MET A 1 -52.07 4.04 0.16
C MET A 1 -50.60 3.64 0.40
N LYS A 2 -50.14 2.40 0.21
CA LYS A 2 -48.72 2.00 0.47
C LYS A 2 -47.69 2.50 -0.55
N ARG A 3 -48.04 2.61 -1.86
CA ARG A 3 -47.09 3.06 -2.91
C ARG A 3 -46.68 4.55 -2.77
N GLY A 4 -47.59 5.44 -2.40
CA GLY A 4 -47.29 6.86 -2.25
C GLY A 4 -46.30 7.13 -1.10
N LYS A 5 -46.43 6.40 0.03
CA LYS A 5 -45.48 6.51 1.17
C LYS A 5 -44.10 6.02 0.81
N VAL A 6 -43.97 4.91 0.08
CA VAL A 6 -42.67 4.38 -0.39
C VAL A 6 -41.97 5.36 -1.35
N ILE A 7 -42.71 6.02 -2.22
CA ILE A 7 -42.15 7.02 -3.14
C ILE A 7 -41.69 8.26 -2.36
N GLN A 8 -42.46 8.70 -1.35
CA GLN A 8 -42.12 9.85 -0.52
C GLN A 8 -40.92 9.59 0.37
N ASP A 9 -40.82 8.38 0.97
CA ASP A 9 -39.69 7.96 1.77
C ASP A 9 -38.40 7.83 0.91
N ASN A 10 -38.51 7.31 -0.31
CA ASN A 10 -37.41 7.24 -1.25
C ASN A 10 -36.95 8.64 -1.71
N LEU A 11 -37.88 9.55 -2.00
CA LEU A 11 -37.54 10.92 -2.42
C LEU A 11 -36.83 11.70 -1.30
N SER A 12 -37.28 11.55 -0.07
CA SER A 12 -36.62 12.12 1.10
C SER A 12 -35.20 11.55 1.28
N SER A 13 -35.04 10.24 1.11
CA SER A 13 -33.72 9.58 1.19
C SER A 13 -32.74 10.08 0.11
N TYR A 14 -33.22 10.25 -1.13
CA TYR A 14 -32.41 10.84 -2.19
C TYR A 14 -32.09 12.32 -1.96
N ALA A 15 -32.99 13.09 -1.36
CA ALA A 15 -32.73 14.49 -1.00
C ALA A 15 -31.62 14.59 0.04
N PHE A 16 -31.59 13.71 1.05
CA PHE A 16 -30.47 13.66 2.03
C PHE A 16 -29.16 13.20 1.41
N LEU A 17 -29.18 12.31 0.42
CA LEU A 17 -27.98 11.86 -0.29
C LEU A 17 -27.51 12.86 -1.36
N ALA A 18 -28.36 13.77 -1.82
CA ALA A 18 -28.07 14.68 -2.94
C ALA A 18 -26.77 15.49 -2.79
N PRO A 19 -26.46 16.11 -1.62
CA PRO A 19 -25.20 16.84 -1.49
C PRO A 19 -23.96 15.95 -1.72
N TRP A 20 -23.99 14.73 -1.18
CA TRP A 20 -22.91 13.77 -1.40
C TRP A 20 -22.83 13.29 -2.86
N LEU A 21 -23.98 12.96 -3.47
CA LEU A 21 -24.04 12.55 -4.87
C LEU A 21 -23.53 13.62 -5.81
N ILE A 22 -23.96 14.88 -5.61
CA ILE A 22 -23.49 16.02 -6.41
C ILE A 22 -21.97 16.17 -6.26
N GLY A 23 -21.45 16.16 -5.03
CA GLY A 23 -20.02 16.21 -4.78
C GLY A 23 -19.27 15.06 -5.47
N PHE A 24 -19.77 13.85 -5.36
CA PHE A 24 -19.18 12.68 -6.01
C PHE A 24 -19.16 12.82 -7.54
N PHE A 25 -20.29 13.14 -8.17
CA PHE A 25 -20.35 13.22 -9.64
C PHE A 25 -19.55 14.39 -10.20
N VAL A 26 -19.55 15.55 -9.54
CA VAL A 26 -18.87 16.75 -10.04
C VAL A 26 -17.36 16.73 -9.71
N LEU A 27 -16.99 16.32 -8.50
CA LEU A 27 -15.60 16.44 -8.03
C LEU A 27 -14.78 15.17 -8.19
N THR A 28 -15.43 14.00 -8.37
CA THR A 28 -14.72 12.73 -8.50
C THR A 28 -14.96 12.07 -9.86
N PHE A 29 -16.23 11.80 -10.18
CA PHE A 29 -16.56 11.01 -11.35
C PHE A 29 -16.26 11.75 -12.66
N TYR A 30 -16.64 13.04 -12.77
CA TYR A 30 -16.37 13.85 -13.96
C TYR A 30 -14.86 14.02 -14.22
N PRO A 31 -14.01 14.45 -13.24
CA PRO A 31 -12.57 14.52 -13.46
C PRO A 31 -11.94 13.16 -13.79
N MET A 32 -12.46 12.06 -13.22
CA MET A 32 -12.00 10.72 -13.54
C MET A 32 -12.29 10.35 -15.01
N LEU A 33 -13.50 10.61 -15.52
CA LEU A 33 -13.82 10.39 -16.92
C LEU A 33 -13.02 11.32 -17.85
N TYR A 34 -12.81 12.58 -17.43
CA TYR A 34 -11.98 13.49 -18.20
C TYR A 34 -10.51 13.03 -18.25
N SER A 35 -9.99 12.51 -17.15
CA SER A 35 -8.66 11.88 -17.12
C SER A 35 -8.60 10.67 -18.07
N LEU A 36 -9.67 9.87 -18.18
CA LEU A 36 -9.73 8.77 -19.14
C LEU A 36 -9.63 9.31 -20.57
N TYR A 37 -10.38 10.35 -20.91
CA TYR A 37 -10.26 11.01 -22.22
C TYR A 37 -8.83 11.50 -22.47
N LEU A 38 -8.21 12.17 -21.49
CA LEU A 38 -6.83 12.67 -21.61
C LEU A 38 -5.80 11.56 -21.83
N SER A 39 -6.04 10.36 -21.31
CA SER A 39 -5.16 9.21 -21.51
C SER A 39 -4.97 8.80 -22.98
N PHE A 40 -5.92 9.15 -23.84
CA PHE A 40 -5.87 8.93 -25.29
C PHE A 40 -5.40 10.15 -26.08
N THR A 41 -4.89 11.18 -25.39
CA THR A 41 -4.46 12.44 -26.00
C THR A 41 -3.00 12.73 -25.70
N ARG A 42 -2.38 13.55 -26.56
CA ARG A 42 -1.18 14.30 -26.22
C ARG A 42 -1.65 15.60 -25.55
N TYR A 43 -1.33 15.77 -24.28
CA TYR A 43 -1.71 16.94 -23.50
C TYR A 43 -0.59 17.37 -22.56
N ASN A 44 -0.16 18.64 -22.66
CA ASN A 44 0.96 19.21 -21.92
C ASN A 44 0.60 20.50 -21.15
N ILE A 45 -0.64 20.68 -20.73
CA ILE A 45 -1.16 21.88 -20.01
C ILE A 45 -1.13 23.16 -20.87
N LEU A 46 -0.07 23.37 -21.67
CA LEU A 46 0.14 24.61 -22.46
C LEU A 46 -0.65 24.60 -23.77
N GLU A 47 -0.92 23.42 -24.33
CA GLU A 47 -1.66 23.23 -25.56
C GLU A 47 -2.95 22.47 -25.32
N PRO A 48 -4.01 22.70 -26.12
CA PRO A 48 -5.21 21.90 -26.02
C PRO A 48 -4.94 20.40 -26.32
N PRO A 49 -5.69 19.50 -25.69
CA PRO A 49 -5.46 18.06 -25.87
C PRO A 49 -5.70 17.64 -27.32
N ARG A 50 -4.73 16.97 -27.94
CA ARG A 50 -4.80 16.42 -29.29
C ARG A 50 -4.99 14.91 -29.22
N TRP A 51 -6.00 14.39 -29.86
CA TRP A 51 -6.28 12.96 -29.91
C TRP A 51 -5.15 12.17 -30.62
N ILE A 52 -4.57 11.17 -29.93
CA ILE A 52 -3.52 10.29 -30.45
C ILE A 52 -3.86 8.80 -30.32
N GLY A 53 -5.10 8.46 -29.94
CA GLY A 53 -5.54 7.08 -29.74
C GLY A 53 -4.75 6.39 -28.63
N ILE A 54 -4.37 5.13 -28.84
CA ILE A 54 -3.69 4.28 -27.85
C ILE A 54 -2.19 4.47 -27.77
N ARG A 55 -1.62 5.52 -28.40
CA ARG A 55 -0.17 5.72 -28.52
C ARG A 55 0.54 5.78 -27.14
N ASN A 56 -0.05 6.43 -26.15
CA ASN A 56 0.52 6.48 -24.80
C ASN A 56 0.72 5.07 -24.22
N PHE A 57 -0.28 4.21 -24.36
CA PHE A 57 -0.22 2.82 -23.91
C PHE A 57 0.77 1.98 -24.73
N PHE A 58 0.85 2.26 -26.04
CA PHE A 58 1.81 1.57 -26.91
C PHE A 58 3.26 1.85 -26.51
N ILE A 59 3.61 3.10 -26.23
CA ILE A 59 4.94 3.51 -25.75
C ILE A 59 5.29 2.85 -24.40
N MET A 60 4.31 2.71 -23.51
CA MET A 60 4.51 2.06 -22.19
C MET A 60 4.97 0.60 -22.32
N PHE A 61 4.39 -0.15 -23.22
CA PHE A 61 4.56 -1.61 -23.23
C PHE A 61 5.35 -2.17 -24.43
N ALA A 62 5.16 -1.61 -25.60
CA ALA A 62 5.71 -2.16 -26.84
C ALA A 62 6.80 -1.25 -27.46
N GLY A 63 6.41 -0.04 -27.85
CA GLY A 63 7.28 0.87 -28.59
C GLY A 63 7.64 0.34 -30.00
N ASN A 64 8.28 1.17 -30.79
CA ASN A 64 8.89 0.83 -32.09
C ASN A 64 10.04 1.80 -32.38
N ALA A 65 10.61 1.75 -33.60
CA ALA A 65 11.70 2.64 -33.98
C ALA A 65 11.31 4.14 -34.00
N GLU A 66 10.05 4.45 -34.33
CA GLU A 66 9.52 5.82 -34.34
C GLU A 66 9.12 6.30 -32.91
N PHE A 67 8.58 5.38 -32.10
CA PHE A 67 8.15 5.63 -30.73
C PHE A 67 8.80 4.59 -29.80
N PRO A 68 10.01 4.86 -29.30
CA PRO A 68 10.72 3.90 -28.47
C PRO A 68 9.95 3.61 -27.17
N ARG A 69 10.08 2.37 -26.68
CA ARG A 69 9.47 1.94 -25.43
C ARG A 69 10.04 2.71 -24.26
N ASP A 70 9.18 3.02 -23.29
CA ASP A 70 9.58 3.69 -22.05
C ASP A 70 10.15 2.67 -21.05
N GLU A 71 11.47 2.52 -21.05
CA GLU A 71 12.18 1.62 -20.13
C GLU A 71 12.03 2.05 -18.65
N ARG A 72 11.91 3.38 -18.39
CA ARG A 72 11.72 3.87 -17.02
C ARG A 72 10.33 3.54 -16.49
N PHE A 73 9.32 3.49 -17.35
CA PHE A 73 7.99 3.01 -17.00
C PHE A 73 8.04 1.57 -16.52
N LEU A 74 8.67 0.68 -17.28
CA LEU A 74 8.80 -0.73 -16.92
C LEU A 74 9.61 -0.92 -15.65
N ASN A 75 10.70 -0.17 -15.48
CA ASN A 75 11.49 -0.21 -14.26
C ASN A 75 10.67 0.25 -13.05
N SER A 76 9.92 1.36 -13.19
CA SER A 76 9.05 1.87 -12.11
C SER A 76 7.98 0.86 -11.69
N LEU A 77 7.43 0.16 -12.65
CA LEU A 77 6.47 -0.92 -12.42
C LEU A 77 7.14 -2.06 -11.65
N PHE A 78 8.30 -2.54 -12.11
CA PHE A 78 9.05 -3.62 -11.48
C PHE A 78 9.49 -3.28 -10.04
N VAL A 79 10.02 -2.08 -9.81
CA VAL A 79 10.41 -1.59 -8.48
C VAL A 79 9.20 -1.56 -7.54
N THR A 80 8.06 -1.08 -8.02
CA THR A 80 6.82 -1.04 -7.24
C THR A 80 6.32 -2.45 -6.92
N PHE A 81 6.33 -3.37 -7.88
CA PHE A 81 5.97 -4.77 -7.62
C PHE A 81 6.89 -5.40 -6.56
N ARG A 82 8.20 -5.21 -6.66
CA ARG A 82 9.15 -5.70 -5.64
C ARG A 82 8.85 -5.12 -4.27
N PHE A 83 8.58 -3.82 -4.18
CA PHE A 83 8.20 -3.16 -2.93
C PHE A 83 6.92 -3.77 -2.35
N VAL A 84 5.88 -3.96 -3.14
CA VAL A 84 4.59 -4.49 -2.72
C VAL A 84 4.72 -5.95 -2.28
N PHE A 85 5.28 -6.81 -3.13
CA PHE A 85 5.32 -8.25 -2.85
C PHE A 85 6.31 -8.66 -1.76
N ILE A 86 7.29 -7.81 -1.42
CA ILE A 86 8.18 -8.04 -0.29
C ILE A 86 7.67 -7.29 0.94
N GLY A 87 7.36 -6.01 0.79
CA GLY A 87 7.03 -5.12 1.91
C GLY A 87 5.69 -5.44 2.56
N VAL A 88 4.64 -5.73 1.77
CA VAL A 88 3.31 -6.00 2.34
C VAL A 88 3.27 -7.29 3.15
N PRO A 89 3.73 -8.46 2.65
CA PRO A 89 3.78 -9.67 3.46
C PRO A 89 4.63 -9.50 4.72
N LEU A 90 5.80 -8.89 4.61
CA LEU A 90 6.69 -8.67 5.76
C LEU A 90 6.03 -7.78 6.82
N LYS A 91 5.36 -6.70 6.40
CA LYS A 91 4.59 -5.82 7.28
C LYS A 91 3.46 -6.56 7.99
N LEU A 92 2.70 -7.39 7.27
CA LEU A 92 1.58 -8.14 7.83
C LEU A 92 2.05 -9.22 8.80
N VAL A 93 3.10 -9.96 8.48
CA VAL A 93 3.71 -10.95 9.39
C VAL A 93 4.18 -10.27 10.67
N PHE A 94 4.89 -9.15 10.56
CA PHE A 94 5.34 -8.38 11.71
C PHE A 94 4.17 -7.84 12.54
N ALA A 95 3.15 -7.28 11.88
CA ALA A 95 1.94 -6.77 12.53
C ALA A 95 1.19 -7.87 13.29
N LEU A 96 1.04 -9.06 12.69
CA LEU A 96 0.40 -10.22 13.33
C LEU A 96 1.20 -10.71 14.53
N ALA A 97 2.54 -10.82 14.40
CA ALA A 97 3.40 -11.23 15.49
C ALA A 97 3.27 -10.28 16.71
N VAL A 98 3.30 -8.95 16.47
CA VAL A 98 3.11 -7.97 17.54
C VAL A 98 1.68 -8.00 18.09
N ALA A 99 0.64 -8.20 17.26
CA ALA A 99 -0.73 -8.35 17.71
C ALA A 99 -0.89 -9.58 18.63
N MET A 100 -0.26 -10.70 18.33
CA MET A 100 -0.25 -11.90 19.18
C MET A 100 0.44 -11.64 20.53
N LEU A 101 1.55 -10.90 20.54
CA LEU A 101 2.19 -10.48 21.80
C LEU A 101 1.27 -9.58 22.62
N MET A 102 0.56 -8.64 21.97
CA MET A 102 -0.39 -7.73 22.64
C MET A 102 -1.70 -8.41 23.06
N ASN A 103 -1.98 -9.62 22.57
CA ASN A 103 -3.15 -10.40 22.98
C ASN A 103 -2.93 -11.17 24.28
N GLN A 104 -1.71 -11.22 24.79
CA GLN A 104 -1.39 -11.85 26.07
C GLN A 104 -1.84 -10.95 27.24
N LYS A 105 -2.00 -11.56 28.42
CA LYS A 105 -2.34 -10.84 29.68
C LYS A 105 -1.09 -10.10 30.20
N LEU A 106 -0.77 -8.95 29.61
CA LEU A 106 0.32 -8.08 30.04
C LEU A 106 -0.23 -6.87 30.79
N THR A 107 0.55 -6.36 31.76
CA THR A 107 0.28 -5.06 32.39
C THR A 107 0.58 -3.94 31.38
N LEU A 108 -0.14 -2.81 31.43
CA LEU A 108 0.08 -1.63 30.60
C LEU A 108 -0.17 -1.82 29.07
N ILE A 109 -0.94 -2.85 28.68
CA ILE A 109 -1.31 -3.07 27.27
C ILE A 109 -1.79 -1.79 26.53
N PRO A 110 -2.63 -0.90 27.11
CA PRO A 110 -3.04 0.33 26.45
C PRO A 110 -1.86 1.23 26.06
N VAL A 111 -0.85 1.33 26.92
CA VAL A 111 0.36 2.13 26.66
C VAL A 111 1.17 1.53 25.50
N TYR A 112 1.40 0.22 25.51
CA TYR A 112 2.10 -0.45 24.41
C TYR A 112 1.38 -0.29 23.08
N ARG A 113 0.05 -0.39 23.05
CA ARG A 113 -0.75 -0.16 21.84
C ARG A 113 -0.53 1.24 21.29
N THR A 114 -0.55 2.25 22.14
CA THR A 114 -0.31 3.63 21.73
C THR A 114 1.09 3.78 21.16
N ILE A 115 2.12 3.28 21.84
CA ILE A 115 3.51 3.35 21.37
C ILE A 115 3.69 2.67 20.00
N TYR A 116 3.16 1.47 19.81
CA TYR A 116 3.27 0.74 18.55
C TYR A 116 2.38 1.30 17.43
N TYR A 117 1.39 2.13 17.76
CA TYR A 117 0.56 2.81 16.77
C TYR A 117 1.15 4.14 16.28
N ILE A 118 1.97 4.82 17.11
CA ILE A 118 2.64 6.09 16.76
C ILE A 118 3.37 6.04 15.40
N PRO A 119 4.15 5.00 15.06
CA PRO A 119 4.78 4.88 13.76
C PRO A 119 3.82 5.01 12.57
N THR A 120 2.64 4.45 12.68
CA THR A 120 1.62 4.51 11.62
C THR A 120 1.04 5.91 11.45
N LEU A 121 0.83 6.63 12.56
CA LEU A 121 0.33 8.02 12.51
C LEU A 121 1.34 8.98 11.89
N LEU A 122 2.60 8.79 12.21
CA LEU A 122 3.68 9.69 11.77
C LEU A 122 4.30 9.28 10.44
N GLY A 123 4.25 7.98 10.11
CA GLY A 123 5.02 7.39 9.01
C GLY A 123 4.70 7.91 7.62
N GLY A 124 3.48 8.44 7.40
CA GLY A 124 3.11 9.11 6.15
C GLY A 124 3.66 10.53 6.00
N SER A 125 4.26 11.09 7.06
CA SER A 125 4.72 12.48 7.06
C SER A 125 6.06 12.66 6.34
N VAL A 126 6.23 13.85 5.75
CA VAL A 126 7.50 14.29 5.16
C VAL A 126 8.63 14.29 6.19
N ALA A 127 8.32 14.69 7.44
CA ALA A 127 9.31 14.75 8.52
C ALA A 127 9.95 13.39 8.80
N ILE A 128 9.14 12.33 8.85
CA ILE A 128 9.67 10.96 9.05
C ILE A 128 10.49 10.50 7.83
N ALA A 129 10.06 10.81 6.63
CA ALA A 129 10.84 10.46 5.43
C ALA A 129 12.21 11.17 5.40
N VAL A 130 12.28 12.45 5.81
CA VAL A 130 13.54 13.21 5.96
C VAL A 130 14.41 12.61 7.07
N LEU A 131 13.82 12.29 8.24
CA LEU A 131 14.53 11.63 9.32
C LEU A 131 15.10 10.27 8.86
N TRP A 132 14.30 9.48 8.14
CA TRP A 132 14.70 8.18 7.59
C TRP A 132 15.89 8.32 6.63
N ARG A 133 15.83 9.31 5.75
CA ARG A 133 16.92 9.64 4.83
C ARG A 133 18.21 9.96 5.60
N ARG A 134 18.13 10.69 6.71
CA ARG A 134 19.30 11.02 7.55
C ARG A 134 19.81 9.83 8.34
N LEU A 135 18.94 8.99 8.88
CA LEU A 135 19.34 7.80 9.63
C LEU A 135 20.15 6.81 8.80
N PHE A 136 19.74 6.62 7.52
CA PHE A 136 20.33 5.64 6.59
C PHE A 136 21.35 6.24 5.62
N ALA A 137 21.73 7.50 5.78
CA ALA A 137 22.84 8.12 5.05
C ALA A 137 24.20 7.47 5.41
N GLY A 138 25.22 7.67 4.58
CA GLY A 138 26.57 7.13 4.83
C GLY A 138 27.21 7.57 6.17
N ASP A 139 26.88 8.79 6.60
CA ASP A 139 27.24 9.41 7.88
C ASP A 139 26.12 9.32 8.94
N GLY A 140 25.05 8.58 8.63
CA GLY A 140 23.85 8.48 9.47
C GLY A 140 24.05 7.64 10.73
N ALA A 141 23.07 7.74 11.65
CA ALA A 141 23.12 7.08 12.96
C ALA A 141 23.21 5.55 12.85
N VAL A 142 22.58 4.94 11.84
CA VAL A 142 22.67 3.48 11.62
C VAL A 142 24.13 3.06 11.38
N ASN A 143 24.85 3.78 10.54
CA ASN A 143 26.26 3.51 10.27
C ASN A 143 27.16 3.83 11.46
N ALA A 144 26.84 4.86 12.24
CA ALA A 144 27.56 5.18 13.49
C ALA A 144 27.44 4.02 14.49
N ILE A 145 26.23 3.48 14.68
CA ILE A 145 26.01 2.34 15.58
C ILE A 145 26.77 1.09 15.07
N ILE A 146 26.70 0.79 13.77
CA ILE A 146 27.40 -0.37 13.20
C ILE A 146 28.93 -0.24 13.42
N ARG A 147 29.50 0.92 13.16
CA ARG A 147 30.93 1.16 13.39
C ARG A 147 31.31 1.03 14.88
N GLN A 148 30.45 1.50 15.76
CA GLN A 148 30.71 1.40 17.22
C GLN A 148 30.65 -0.06 17.70
N VAL A 149 29.61 -0.84 17.28
CA VAL A 149 29.46 -2.25 17.66
C VAL A 149 30.56 -3.13 17.07
N THR A 150 31.07 -2.78 15.89
CA THR A 150 32.16 -3.54 15.22
C THR A 150 33.57 -2.99 15.55
N ASN A 151 33.69 -2.05 16.49
CA ASN A 151 34.94 -1.38 16.79
C ASN A 151 35.67 -0.82 15.55
N GLY A 152 34.90 -0.32 14.57
CA GLY A 152 35.43 0.20 13.31
C GLY A 152 35.82 -0.84 12.27
N ALA A 153 35.62 -2.13 12.52
CA ALA A 153 35.97 -3.19 11.59
C ALA A 153 35.04 -3.23 10.34
N ALA A 154 33.77 -2.82 10.49
CA ALA A 154 32.83 -2.74 9.39
C ALA A 154 32.84 -1.35 8.74
N ASN A 155 32.81 -1.31 7.41
CA ASN A 155 32.60 -0.10 6.63
C ASN A 155 31.25 -0.18 5.89
N PRO A 156 30.13 0.14 6.58
CA PRO A 156 28.80 0.00 5.99
C PRO A 156 28.60 1.03 4.87
N PRO A 157 27.87 0.65 3.80
CA PRO A 157 27.59 1.54 2.69
C PRO A 157 26.65 2.68 3.10
N SER A 158 26.50 3.68 2.23
CA SER A 158 25.31 4.54 2.28
C SER A 158 24.11 3.72 1.76
N TRP A 159 23.23 3.33 2.68
CA TRP A 159 22.07 2.46 2.37
C TRP A 159 21.12 3.08 1.34
N ILE A 160 20.99 4.41 1.37
CA ILE A 160 20.11 5.16 0.47
C ILE A 160 20.77 5.37 -0.91
N SER A 161 22.10 5.61 -0.93
CA SER A 161 22.82 5.92 -2.17
C SER A 161 23.31 4.66 -2.90
N ASN A 162 23.10 3.48 -2.33
CA ASN A 162 23.45 2.22 -2.96
C ASN A 162 22.21 1.59 -3.61
N PRO A 163 22.20 1.34 -4.94
CA PRO A 163 21.06 0.79 -5.65
C PRO A 163 20.57 -0.56 -5.10
N SER A 164 21.48 -1.37 -4.56
CA SER A 164 21.16 -2.69 -4.02
C SER A 164 20.39 -2.64 -2.70
N PHE A 165 20.51 -1.55 -1.94
CA PHE A 165 19.92 -1.44 -0.60
C PHE A 165 18.81 -0.40 -0.49
N SER A 166 18.78 0.60 -1.35
CA SER A 166 17.87 1.75 -1.26
C SER A 166 16.39 1.35 -1.20
N LEU A 167 15.95 0.38 -2.00
CA LEU A 167 14.59 -0.15 -1.96
C LEU A 167 14.27 -0.81 -0.62
N TYR A 168 15.22 -1.56 -0.04
CA TYR A 168 15.01 -2.24 1.23
C TYR A 168 14.90 -1.29 2.41
N THR A 169 15.52 -0.10 2.35
CA THR A 169 15.29 0.93 3.36
C THR A 169 13.86 1.45 3.35
N LEU A 170 13.24 1.57 2.16
CA LEU A 170 11.82 1.93 2.03
C LEU A 170 10.89 0.79 2.49
N ILE A 171 11.25 -0.46 2.21
CA ILE A 171 10.52 -1.62 2.73
C ILE A 171 10.56 -1.63 4.26
N LEU A 172 11.73 -1.38 4.86
CA LEU A 172 11.87 -1.31 6.31
C LEU A 172 11.02 -0.17 6.91
N LEU A 173 10.98 0.99 6.25
CA LEU A 173 10.09 2.10 6.65
C LEU A 173 8.61 1.71 6.58
N ALA A 174 8.20 0.98 5.54
CA ALA A 174 6.84 0.48 5.41
C ALA A 174 6.50 -0.56 6.49
N VAL A 175 7.42 -1.46 6.82
CA VAL A 175 7.27 -2.44 7.91
C VAL A 175 7.18 -1.74 9.26
N TRP A 176 7.99 -0.72 9.51
CA TRP A 176 7.94 0.06 10.76
C TRP A 176 6.56 0.70 11.00
N GLN A 177 5.79 0.99 9.94
CA GLN A 177 4.41 1.50 9.99
C GLN A 177 3.37 0.38 10.16
N PHE A 178 3.64 -0.65 10.94
CA PHE A 178 2.80 -1.83 11.12
C PHE A 178 1.58 -1.62 12.03
N GLY A 179 1.44 -0.48 12.69
CA GLY A 179 0.47 -0.26 13.77
C GLY A 179 -1.00 -0.41 13.34
N SER A 180 -1.40 0.08 12.14
CA SER A 180 -2.78 -0.07 11.68
C SER A 180 -3.18 -1.54 11.45
N PRO A 181 -2.48 -2.35 10.65
CA PRO A 181 -2.80 -3.76 10.52
C PRO A 181 -2.67 -4.53 11.84
N MET A 182 -1.74 -4.16 12.74
CA MET A 182 -1.61 -4.75 14.07
C MET A 182 -2.89 -4.58 14.91
N ILE A 183 -3.48 -3.39 14.93
CA ILE A 183 -4.72 -3.14 15.69
C ILE A 183 -5.88 -3.96 15.13
N ILE A 184 -5.99 -4.06 13.81
CA ILE A 184 -7.03 -4.85 13.14
C ILE A 184 -6.85 -6.34 13.46
N PHE A 185 -5.64 -6.87 13.43
CA PHE A 185 -5.33 -8.24 13.85
C PHE A 185 -5.65 -8.47 15.32
N LEU A 186 -5.28 -7.52 16.19
CA LEU A 186 -5.56 -7.63 17.62
C LEU A 186 -7.07 -7.66 17.91
N ALA A 187 -7.86 -6.87 17.18
CA ALA A 187 -9.32 -6.90 17.28
C ALA A 187 -9.88 -8.27 16.87
N GLY A 188 -9.36 -8.84 15.77
CA GLY A 188 -9.75 -10.17 15.31
C GLY A 188 -9.35 -11.29 16.27
N LEU A 189 -8.12 -11.24 16.81
CA LEU A 189 -7.66 -12.22 17.80
C LEU A 189 -8.57 -12.29 19.03
N LYS A 190 -9.15 -11.15 19.44
CA LYS A 190 -10.07 -11.07 20.58
C LYS A 190 -11.46 -11.61 20.29
N GLN A 191 -11.83 -11.77 19.02
CA GLN A 191 -13.13 -12.33 18.63
C GLN A 191 -13.13 -13.85 18.57
N ILE A 192 -11.95 -14.49 18.60
CA ILE A 192 -11.84 -15.96 18.58
C ILE A 192 -12.27 -16.49 19.95
N PRO A 193 -13.30 -17.36 20.01
CA PRO A 193 -13.79 -17.94 21.27
C PRO A 193 -12.68 -18.72 21.99
N HIS A 194 -12.56 -18.52 23.29
CA HIS A 194 -11.55 -19.16 24.11
C HIS A 194 -11.72 -20.68 24.17
N GLU A 195 -12.98 -21.12 24.06
CA GLU A 195 -13.40 -22.52 24.04
C GLU A 195 -12.67 -23.36 22.99
N TYR A 196 -12.35 -22.78 21.81
CA TYR A 196 -11.60 -23.47 20.77
C TYR A 196 -10.17 -23.83 21.22
N TYR A 197 -9.55 -22.94 21.99
CA TYR A 197 -8.20 -23.21 22.53
C TYR A 197 -8.24 -24.17 23.71
N GLU A 198 -9.28 -24.14 24.52
CA GLU A 198 -9.48 -25.06 25.65
C GLU A 198 -9.71 -26.48 25.14
N ALA A 199 -10.64 -26.67 24.20
CA ALA A 199 -10.90 -27.97 23.57
C ALA A 199 -9.64 -28.56 22.93
N ALA A 200 -8.91 -27.75 22.12
CA ALA A 200 -7.66 -28.18 21.51
C ALA A 200 -6.58 -28.53 22.54
N SER A 201 -6.57 -27.87 23.70
CA SER A 201 -5.62 -28.19 24.78
C SER A 201 -5.94 -29.53 25.45
N VAL A 202 -7.23 -29.86 25.61
CA VAL A 202 -7.68 -31.18 26.10
C VAL A 202 -7.26 -32.28 25.13
N ASP A 203 -7.32 -32.02 23.81
CA ASP A 203 -6.83 -32.93 22.75
C ASP A 203 -5.30 -32.98 22.63
N GLY A 204 -4.56 -32.28 23.51
CA GLY A 204 -3.10 -32.29 23.52
C GLY A 204 -2.44 -31.41 22.46
N ALA A 205 -3.17 -30.48 21.83
CA ALA A 205 -2.60 -29.59 20.83
C ALA A 205 -1.72 -28.50 21.47
N GLY A 206 -0.43 -28.49 21.12
CA GLY A 206 0.52 -27.46 21.54
C GLY A 206 0.26 -26.10 20.86
N LYS A 207 0.89 -25.02 21.36
CA LYS A 207 0.73 -23.63 20.91
C LYS A 207 0.88 -23.44 19.41
N THR A 208 1.85 -24.07 18.77
CA THR A 208 2.06 -23.97 17.33
C THR A 208 0.91 -24.61 16.55
N ARG A 209 0.40 -25.74 17.02
CA ARG A 209 -0.75 -26.41 16.38
C ARG A 209 -2.03 -25.59 16.52
N GLN A 210 -2.26 -25.01 17.71
CA GLN A 210 -3.37 -24.06 17.92
C GLN A 210 -3.27 -22.83 17.02
N PHE A 211 -2.05 -22.28 16.83
CA PHE A 211 -1.84 -21.15 15.91
C PHE A 211 -2.20 -21.51 14.47
N VAL A 212 -1.68 -22.62 13.95
CA VAL A 212 -1.87 -23.01 12.54
C VAL A 212 -3.31 -23.45 12.25
N PHE A 213 -3.95 -24.21 13.16
CA PHE A 213 -5.25 -24.84 12.90
C PHE A 213 -6.46 -24.09 13.50
N ILE A 214 -6.24 -23.15 14.42
CA ILE A 214 -7.33 -22.33 15.01
C ILE A 214 -7.11 -20.88 14.68
N THR A 215 -5.98 -20.29 15.10
CA THR A 215 -5.78 -18.83 15.01
C THR A 215 -5.74 -18.36 13.54
N LEU A 216 -4.92 -18.97 12.68
CA LEU A 216 -4.81 -18.56 11.28
C LEU A 216 -6.12 -18.73 10.49
N PRO A 217 -6.84 -19.88 10.58
CA PRO A 217 -8.13 -20.02 9.92
C PRO A 217 -9.18 -19.03 10.40
N CYS A 218 -9.31 -18.82 11.71
CA CYS A 218 -10.26 -17.85 12.26
C CYS A 218 -9.91 -16.40 11.88
N LEU A 219 -8.63 -16.08 11.71
CA LEU A 219 -8.17 -14.76 11.26
C LEU A 219 -8.16 -14.60 9.74
N SER A 220 -8.39 -15.64 8.96
CA SER A 220 -8.24 -15.59 7.51
C SER A 220 -9.02 -14.46 6.83
N PRO A 221 -10.27 -14.09 7.21
CA PRO A 221 -10.97 -12.95 6.64
C PRO A 221 -10.26 -11.61 6.94
N ILE A 222 -9.69 -11.50 8.13
CA ILE A 222 -8.99 -10.28 8.58
C ILE A 222 -7.60 -10.16 7.92
N ILE A 223 -6.90 -11.29 7.78
CA ILE A 223 -5.63 -11.36 7.02
C ILE A 223 -5.88 -10.92 5.58
N PHE A 224 -6.92 -11.44 4.96
CA PHE A 224 -7.31 -11.09 3.60
C PHE A 224 -7.65 -9.60 3.46
N PHE A 225 -8.49 -9.05 4.34
CA PHE A 225 -8.83 -7.63 4.36
C PHE A 225 -7.57 -6.75 4.47
N ASN A 226 -6.70 -7.05 5.44
CA ASN A 226 -5.45 -6.32 5.62
C ASN A 226 -4.54 -6.44 4.38
N LEU A 227 -4.44 -7.63 3.78
CA LEU A 227 -3.64 -7.85 2.58
C LEU A 227 -4.08 -6.93 1.44
N VAL A 228 -5.37 -6.91 1.13
CA VAL A 228 -5.93 -6.06 0.06
C VAL A 228 -5.69 -4.58 0.37
N MET A 229 -5.98 -4.12 1.58
CA MET A 229 -5.81 -2.72 1.96
C MET A 229 -4.35 -2.26 1.94
N GLN A 230 -3.43 -3.09 2.44
CA GLN A 230 -2.00 -2.77 2.42
C GLN A 230 -1.43 -2.85 1.00
N MET A 231 -1.90 -3.76 0.16
CA MET A 231 -1.49 -3.86 -1.24
C MET A 231 -1.90 -2.60 -2.02
N ILE A 232 -3.16 -2.17 -1.92
CA ILE A 232 -3.65 -0.93 -2.56
C ILE A 232 -2.80 0.27 -2.09
N SER A 233 -2.61 0.42 -0.78
CA SER A 233 -1.82 1.50 -0.20
C SER A 233 -0.35 1.49 -0.67
N ALA A 234 0.25 0.31 -0.79
CA ALA A 234 1.64 0.17 -1.22
C ALA A 234 1.85 0.52 -2.70
N PHE A 235 0.92 0.14 -3.59
CA PHE A 235 0.96 0.56 -5.00
C PHE A 235 0.84 2.08 -5.18
N GLN A 236 0.16 2.76 -4.26
CA GLN A 236 -0.03 4.22 -4.26
C GLN A 236 1.05 4.97 -3.47
N SER A 237 2.07 4.26 -2.96
CA SER A 237 3.13 4.89 -2.16
C SER A 237 3.93 5.90 -2.99
N PHE A 238 4.01 7.14 -2.50
CA PHE A 238 4.66 8.26 -3.18
C PHE A 238 5.63 9.03 -2.28
N THR A 239 5.12 9.59 -1.18
CA THR A 239 5.84 10.58 -0.36
C THR A 239 7.19 10.08 0.13
N GLN A 240 7.25 8.85 0.62
CA GLN A 240 8.49 8.26 1.15
C GLN A 240 9.52 8.06 0.04
N ALA A 241 9.10 7.54 -1.12
CA ALA A 241 9.98 7.37 -2.28
C ALA A 241 10.48 8.72 -2.78
N TYR A 242 9.60 9.72 -2.91
CA TYR A 242 9.95 11.07 -3.35
C TYR A 242 11.01 11.71 -2.44
N ILE A 243 10.79 11.72 -1.13
CA ILE A 243 11.68 12.38 -0.17
C ILE A 243 13.00 11.63 -0.02
N VAL A 244 12.96 10.30 0.12
CA VAL A 244 14.17 9.49 0.33
C VAL A 244 15.07 9.51 -0.89
N SER A 245 14.51 9.44 -2.11
CA SER A 245 15.27 9.51 -3.36
C SER A 245 15.73 10.91 -3.75
N GLY A 246 15.25 11.96 -3.06
CA GLY A 246 15.47 13.35 -3.48
C GLY A 246 14.65 13.77 -4.69
N GLY A 247 13.52 13.11 -4.94
CA GLY A 247 12.55 13.46 -5.98
C GLY A 247 12.77 12.82 -7.35
N ASN A 248 13.86 12.08 -7.55
CA ASN A 248 14.26 11.56 -8.87
C ASN A 248 14.27 10.01 -8.98
N GLY A 249 13.87 9.29 -7.92
CA GLY A 249 13.85 7.82 -7.90
C GLY A 249 15.23 7.16 -7.78
N GLY A 250 16.29 7.97 -7.52
CA GLY A 250 17.66 7.47 -7.40
C GLY A 250 17.93 6.65 -6.13
N PRO A 251 19.10 5.98 -6.10
CA PRO A 251 20.14 5.90 -7.10
C PRO A 251 19.76 4.96 -8.27
N VAL A 252 20.10 5.34 -9.49
CA VAL A 252 19.90 4.53 -10.73
C VAL A 252 18.46 3.98 -10.84
N ASP A 253 17.48 4.84 -10.60
CA ASP A 253 16.03 4.52 -10.61
C ASP A 253 15.63 3.34 -9.69
N SER A 254 16.47 2.94 -8.71
CA SER A 254 16.21 1.81 -7.81
C SER A 254 15.09 2.03 -6.81
N THR A 255 14.66 3.27 -6.63
CA THR A 255 13.50 3.68 -5.83
C THR A 255 12.46 4.44 -6.64
N MET A 256 12.50 4.30 -7.97
CA MET A 256 11.54 4.89 -8.88
C MET A 256 10.20 4.14 -8.78
N PHE A 257 9.38 4.51 -7.80
CA PHE A 257 8.04 3.97 -7.70
C PHE A 257 7.13 4.46 -8.82
N TYR A 258 6.15 3.65 -9.18
CA TYR A 258 5.18 3.98 -10.22
C TYR A 258 4.50 5.34 -9.99
N SER A 259 4.01 5.57 -8.77
CA SER A 259 3.38 6.84 -8.39
C SER A 259 4.34 8.03 -8.48
N LEU A 260 5.64 7.81 -8.19
CA LEU A 260 6.68 8.82 -8.36
C LEU A 260 6.92 9.13 -9.83
N TYR A 261 7.04 8.11 -10.68
CA TYR A 261 7.23 8.30 -12.11
C TYR A 261 6.02 8.97 -12.76
N LEU A 262 4.80 8.58 -12.39
CA LEU A 262 3.57 9.24 -12.80
C LEU A 262 3.59 10.74 -12.45
N TYR A 263 4.00 11.07 -11.22
CA TYR A 263 4.13 12.46 -10.79
C TYR A 263 5.16 13.24 -11.63
N LEU A 264 6.30 12.65 -11.90
CA LEU A 264 7.33 13.28 -12.75
C LEU A 264 6.81 13.52 -14.17
N GLN A 265 6.13 12.56 -14.77
CA GLN A 265 5.53 12.71 -16.10
C GLN A 265 4.50 13.84 -16.12
N GLY A 266 3.56 13.84 -15.18
CA GLY A 266 2.46 14.80 -15.19
C GLY A 266 2.89 16.22 -14.78
N PHE A 267 3.63 16.34 -13.68
CA PHE A 267 3.86 17.63 -13.04
C PHE A 267 5.27 18.19 -13.26
N ALA A 268 6.30 17.35 -13.40
CA ALA A 268 7.65 17.83 -13.63
C ALA A 268 7.94 18.04 -15.14
N TRP A 269 7.43 17.14 -15.98
CA TRP A 269 7.65 17.18 -17.44
C TRP A 269 6.42 17.64 -18.23
N ALA A 270 5.32 17.93 -17.53
CA ALA A 270 4.06 18.42 -18.10
C ALA A 270 3.40 17.47 -19.13
N GLU A 271 3.77 16.20 -19.17
CA GLU A 271 3.17 15.18 -20.06
C GLU A 271 1.90 14.59 -19.44
N MET A 272 0.88 15.44 -19.25
CA MET A 272 -0.36 15.10 -18.54
C MET A 272 -1.15 13.98 -19.21
N GLY A 273 -1.16 13.90 -20.55
CA GLY A 273 -1.81 12.83 -21.28
C GLY A 273 -1.20 11.45 -20.98
N TYR A 274 0.13 11.39 -20.93
CA TYR A 274 0.86 10.17 -20.57
C TYR A 274 0.65 9.79 -19.10
N ALA A 275 0.75 10.78 -18.20
CA ALA A 275 0.48 10.56 -16.77
C ALA A 275 -0.95 10.06 -16.50
N ALA A 276 -1.95 10.59 -17.22
CA ALA A 276 -3.33 10.11 -17.15
C ALA A 276 -3.43 8.65 -17.64
N ALA A 277 -2.75 8.29 -18.72
CA ALA A 277 -2.69 6.90 -19.17
C ALA A 277 -2.02 5.97 -18.13
N MET A 278 -0.92 6.41 -17.49
CA MET A 278 -0.31 5.70 -16.37
C MET A 278 -1.28 5.51 -15.20
N ALA A 279 -2.04 6.53 -14.81
CA ALA A 279 -3.01 6.42 -13.72
C ALA A 279 -4.06 5.33 -14.00
N TRP A 280 -4.57 5.24 -15.22
CA TRP A 280 -5.51 4.21 -15.64
C TRP A 280 -4.90 2.81 -15.69
N VAL A 281 -3.65 2.69 -16.13
CA VAL A 281 -2.91 1.42 -16.08
C VAL A 281 -2.75 0.95 -14.64
N LEU A 282 -2.37 1.85 -13.72
CA LEU A 282 -2.24 1.52 -12.29
C LEU A 282 -3.58 1.06 -11.70
N LEU A 283 -4.68 1.75 -12.03
CA LEU A 283 -6.02 1.36 -11.59
C LEU A 283 -6.36 -0.07 -12.06
N ILE A 284 -6.10 -0.39 -13.34
CA ILE A 284 -6.33 -1.73 -13.91
C ILE A 284 -5.47 -2.78 -13.19
N ILE A 285 -4.20 -2.49 -12.94
CA ILE A 285 -3.29 -3.40 -12.22
C ILE A 285 -3.82 -3.69 -10.82
N ILE A 286 -4.15 -2.64 -10.05
CA ILE A 286 -4.65 -2.80 -8.69
C ILE A 286 -5.99 -3.55 -8.70
N ALA A 287 -6.91 -3.22 -9.61
CA ALA A 287 -8.19 -3.91 -9.73
C ALA A 287 -8.01 -5.39 -10.09
N ALA A 288 -7.14 -5.71 -11.05
CA ALA A 288 -6.86 -7.09 -11.45
C ALA A 288 -6.26 -7.90 -10.29
N LEU A 289 -5.26 -7.35 -9.58
CA LEU A 289 -4.66 -8.00 -8.42
C LEU A 289 -5.68 -8.18 -7.29
N THR A 290 -6.53 -7.18 -7.05
CA THR A 290 -7.60 -7.27 -6.05
C THR A 290 -8.58 -8.38 -6.42
N ILE A 291 -9.05 -8.44 -7.67
CA ILE A 291 -9.95 -9.52 -8.15
C ILE A 291 -9.29 -10.89 -8.02
N LEU A 292 -8.01 -11.01 -8.40
CA LEU A 292 -7.26 -12.28 -8.27
C LEU A 292 -7.16 -12.70 -6.80
N THR A 293 -6.88 -11.75 -5.90
CA THR A 293 -6.82 -12.01 -4.47
C THR A 293 -8.18 -12.45 -3.92
N PHE A 294 -9.29 -11.80 -4.36
CA PHE A 294 -10.66 -12.21 -3.99
C PHE A 294 -11.02 -13.62 -4.52
N ARG A 295 -10.64 -13.95 -5.74
CA ARG A 295 -10.88 -15.30 -6.28
C ARG A 295 -10.08 -16.37 -5.54
N GLY A 296 -8.83 -16.08 -5.17
CA GLY A 296 -8.00 -16.97 -4.37
C GLY A 296 -8.50 -17.15 -2.94
N SER A 297 -9.20 -16.15 -2.39
CA SER A 297 -9.71 -16.20 -1.01
C SER A 297 -10.87 -17.18 -0.80
N ASN A 298 -11.67 -17.45 -1.83
CA ASN A 298 -12.81 -18.37 -1.72
C ASN A 298 -12.42 -19.78 -1.24
N SER A 299 -11.16 -20.18 -1.45
CA SER A 299 -10.61 -21.45 -0.96
C SER A 299 -9.86 -21.32 0.38
N MET A 300 -9.52 -20.10 0.82
CA MET A 300 -8.68 -19.85 2.00
C MET A 300 -9.41 -19.20 3.16
N VAL A 301 -10.54 -18.52 2.89
CA VAL A 301 -11.30 -17.79 3.90
C VAL A 301 -12.41 -18.69 4.43
N THR A 302 -12.28 -19.13 5.68
CA THR A 302 -13.32 -19.86 6.39
C THR A 302 -14.24 -18.82 7.04
N TYR A 303 -15.38 -18.52 6.40
CA TYR A 303 -16.48 -17.87 7.07
C TYR A 303 -17.07 -18.92 8.00
N GLY A 304 -16.93 -18.73 9.31
CA GLY A 304 -17.64 -19.59 10.26
C GLY A 304 -19.11 -19.58 9.88
N SER A 305 -19.61 -20.72 9.38
CA SER A 305 -21.03 -20.94 9.17
C SER A 305 -21.67 -20.90 10.54
N GLY A 306 -22.19 -19.71 10.93
CA GLY A 306 -23.12 -19.61 12.03
C GLY A 306 -24.43 -20.25 11.57
N GLU A 307 -24.64 -21.51 11.84
CA GLU A 307 -25.91 -22.16 12.07
C GLU A 307 -25.95 -22.64 13.50
#